data_67043ada3cc3d6bb19394b318c42361b
#
_entry.id   67043ada3cc3d6bb19394b318c42361b
#
_cell.length_a   1.000
_cell.length_b   1.000
_cell.length_c   1.000
_cell.angle_alpha   90.00
_cell.angle_beta   90.00
_cell.angle_gamma   90.00
#
_symmetry.space_group_name_H-M   'P 1'
#
loop_
_entity.id
_entity.type
_entity.pdbx_description
1 polymer ?
#
loop_
_entity_poly.entity_id
_entity_poly.type
_entity_poly.pdbx_seq_one_letter_code
_entity_poly.pdbx_strand_id
1 'polypeptide(L)'
;MKFKDYYEVFGVPRDATQDDIKRAYRKLAHKFHPDVSKDADADVRFKELGEAYAVLKDPEKRAAYDQVGSQWQAGQDFQPPPDWDAGFEFSGRDFGSGDDPTHSDFFEALFGRQARGRQRPGMDARGQDHHAKVLIDLEDAYHGAQRSISLRMPVPDEHGRIALRERKLDVRIPKGIRAGQHLRLAGQGEPGVGEGPPGDLFLEIEFKPHPQFRVVGPDVYLDLPLAPWEAALGCSLTVPTPEGAVQLTIPAGSAAGRQLRLRGKGIPGKAPGDLYAVLTIVLPPAVSENEQAAYRAMAAAFDFNARAPKKG
;
A
#
# COMPACT_ATOMS: atom_id res chain seq x y z
N MET A 1 -18.22 18.99 -32.68
CA MET A 1 -18.35 17.66 -32.08
C MET A 1 -19.79 17.41 -31.67
N LYS A 2 -20.18 16.15 -31.43
CA LYS A 2 -21.56 15.83 -31.03
C LYS A 2 -21.68 15.70 -29.53
N PHE A 3 -22.79 16.23 -28.96
CA PHE A 3 -23.10 16.11 -27.55
C PHE A 3 -23.39 14.65 -27.17
N LYS A 4 -22.77 14.16 -26.11
CA LYS A 4 -23.04 12.82 -25.54
C LYS A 4 -23.82 12.95 -24.26
N ASP A 5 -24.99 12.30 -24.17
CA ASP A 5 -25.74 12.24 -22.93
C ASP A 5 -25.29 11.04 -22.07
N TYR A 6 -24.51 11.33 -21.04
CA TYR A 6 -23.94 10.29 -20.14
C TYR A 6 -25.01 9.59 -19.30
N TYR A 7 -26.16 10.19 -19.07
CA TYR A 7 -27.28 9.52 -18.40
C TYR A 7 -27.93 8.49 -19.30
N GLU A 8 -28.04 8.80 -20.59
CA GLU A 8 -28.55 7.86 -21.60
C GLU A 8 -27.63 6.66 -21.79
N VAL A 9 -26.30 6.87 -21.70
CA VAL A 9 -25.29 5.77 -21.74
C VAL A 9 -25.52 4.77 -20.60
N PHE A 10 -25.95 5.22 -19.43
CA PHE A 10 -26.30 4.37 -18.29
C PHE A 10 -27.74 3.87 -18.31
N GLY A 11 -28.61 4.47 -19.13
CA GLY A 11 -30.05 4.20 -19.11
C GLY A 11 -30.71 4.62 -17.80
N VAL A 12 -30.23 5.71 -17.17
CA VAL A 12 -30.77 6.27 -15.94
C VAL A 12 -31.30 7.70 -16.17
N PRO A 13 -32.29 8.16 -15.41
CA PRO A 13 -32.77 9.54 -15.53
C PRO A 13 -31.73 10.53 -14.96
N ARG A 14 -31.83 11.81 -15.35
CA ARG A 14 -30.86 12.86 -14.95
C ARG A 14 -30.88 13.15 -13.44
N ASP A 15 -31.99 12.87 -12.74
CA ASP A 15 -32.14 12.98 -11.29
C ASP A 15 -31.66 11.74 -10.52
N ALA A 16 -31.08 10.75 -11.20
CA ALA A 16 -30.56 9.53 -10.58
C ALA A 16 -29.55 9.83 -9.46
N THR A 17 -29.62 9.08 -8.37
CA THR A 17 -28.69 9.21 -7.25
C THR A 17 -27.29 8.68 -7.63
N GLN A 18 -26.27 9.04 -6.85
CA GLN A 18 -24.92 8.51 -7.03
C GLN A 18 -24.86 6.96 -6.92
N ASP A 19 -25.72 6.40 -6.06
CA ASP A 19 -25.82 4.96 -5.89
C ASP A 19 -26.49 4.28 -7.09
N ASP A 20 -27.44 4.95 -7.75
CA ASP A 20 -28.07 4.45 -8.96
C ASP A 20 -27.09 4.42 -10.13
N ILE A 21 -26.32 5.49 -10.31
CA ILE A 21 -25.26 5.60 -11.31
C ILE A 21 -24.21 4.49 -11.08
N LYS A 22 -23.76 4.29 -9.84
CA LYS A 22 -22.80 3.26 -9.48
C LYS A 22 -23.32 1.84 -9.74
N ARG A 23 -24.61 1.60 -9.46
CA ARG A 23 -25.26 0.30 -9.74
C ARG A 23 -25.37 0.06 -11.25
N ALA A 24 -25.81 1.06 -12.02
CA ALA A 24 -25.90 0.98 -13.47
C ALA A 24 -24.53 0.72 -14.10
N TYR A 25 -23.50 1.44 -13.70
CA TYR A 25 -22.13 1.23 -14.14
C TYR A 25 -21.66 -0.20 -13.91
N ARG A 26 -21.78 -0.73 -12.69
CA ARG A 26 -21.35 -2.12 -12.39
C ARG A 26 -22.04 -3.16 -13.25
N LYS A 27 -23.35 -3.00 -13.46
CA LYS A 27 -24.16 -3.91 -14.29
C LYS A 27 -23.71 -3.86 -15.74
N LEU A 28 -23.52 -2.68 -16.31
CA LEU A 28 -23.16 -2.50 -17.72
C LEU A 28 -21.70 -2.80 -17.99
N ALA A 29 -20.79 -2.43 -17.07
CA ALA A 29 -19.37 -2.76 -17.16
C ALA A 29 -19.13 -4.28 -17.17
N HIS A 30 -19.86 -5.04 -16.35
CA HIS A 30 -19.80 -6.51 -16.40
C HIS A 30 -20.37 -7.07 -17.71
N LYS A 31 -21.45 -6.48 -18.23
CA LYS A 31 -22.09 -6.92 -19.48
C LYS A 31 -21.19 -6.67 -20.71
N PHE A 32 -20.48 -5.54 -20.75
CA PHE A 32 -19.66 -5.13 -21.89
C PHE A 32 -18.15 -5.29 -21.65
N HIS A 33 -17.76 -6.06 -20.60
CA HIS A 33 -16.35 -6.34 -20.35
C HIS A 33 -15.73 -7.12 -21.53
N PRO A 34 -14.54 -6.72 -22.06
CA PRO A 34 -13.94 -7.35 -23.22
C PRO A 34 -13.72 -8.87 -23.06
N ASP A 35 -13.45 -9.32 -21.82
CA ASP A 35 -13.24 -10.76 -21.55
C ASP A 35 -14.55 -11.57 -21.47
N VAL A 36 -15.70 -10.92 -21.33
CA VAL A 36 -17.00 -11.57 -21.08
C VAL A 36 -17.97 -11.42 -22.26
N SER A 37 -17.95 -10.25 -22.89
CA SER A 37 -18.88 -9.92 -23.98
C SER A 37 -18.35 -10.40 -25.34
N LYS A 38 -19.24 -10.97 -26.14
CA LYS A 38 -18.97 -11.37 -27.54
C LYS A 38 -19.54 -10.36 -28.55
N ASP A 39 -20.11 -9.24 -28.07
CA ASP A 39 -20.68 -8.21 -28.92
C ASP A 39 -19.57 -7.46 -29.64
N ALA A 40 -19.72 -7.20 -30.93
CA ALA A 40 -18.72 -6.48 -31.73
C ALA A 40 -18.46 -5.05 -31.25
N ASP A 41 -19.45 -4.42 -30.60
CA ASP A 41 -19.39 -3.08 -30.07
C ASP A 41 -19.04 -3.00 -28.56
N ALA A 42 -18.68 -4.14 -27.93
CA ALA A 42 -18.43 -4.21 -26.50
C ALA A 42 -17.33 -3.26 -26.04
N ASP A 43 -16.21 -3.20 -26.77
CA ASP A 43 -15.07 -2.34 -26.46
C ASP A 43 -15.43 -0.85 -26.54
N VAL A 44 -16.20 -0.45 -27.55
CA VAL A 44 -16.64 0.94 -27.71
C VAL A 44 -17.58 1.34 -26.58
N ARG A 45 -18.56 0.46 -26.26
CA ARG A 45 -19.51 0.70 -25.17
C ARG A 45 -18.83 0.69 -23.80
N PHE A 46 -17.87 -0.17 -23.60
CA PHE A 46 -17.11 -0.20 -22.34
C PHE A 46 -16.30 1.10 -22.11
N LYS A 47 -15.68 1.63 -23.17
CA LYS A 47 -15.00 2.93 -23.14
C LYS A 47 -15.97 4.08 -22.85
N GLU A 48 -17.12 4.10 -23.51
CA GLU A 48 -18.16 5.11 -23.28
C GLU A 48 -18.71 5.07 -21.84
N LEU A 49 -18.88 3.86 -21.27
CA LEU A 49 -19.28 3.67 -19.88
C LEU A 49 -18.21 4.19 -18.90
N GLY A 50 -16.93 3.94 -19.19
CA GLY A 50 -15.82 4.45 -18.39
C GLY A 50 -15.77 5.97 -18.37
N GLU A 51 -15.91 6.60 -19.54
CA GLU A 51 -15.95 8.05 -19.73
C GLU A 51 -17.15 8.67 -18.98
N ALA A 52 -18.35 8.14 -19.17
CA ALA A 52 -19.56 8.60 -18.50
C ALA A 52 -19.45 8.46 -16.97
N TYR A 53 -18.86 7.35 -16.48
CA TYR A 53 -18.65 7.14 -15.05
C TYR A 53 -17.63 8.09 -14.45
N ALA A 54 -16.54 8.40 -15.16
CA ALA A 54 -15.54 9.35 -14.70
C ALA A 54 -16.11 10.76 -14.46
N VAL A 55 -17.14 11.14 -15.22
CA VAL A 55 -17.83 12.44 -15.06
C VAL A 55 -18.91 12.35 -13.98
N LEU A 56 -19.82 11.37 -14.04
CA LEU A 56 -21.00 11.33 -13.18
C LEU A 56 -20.73 10.81 -11.76
N LYS A 57 -19.59 10.11 -11.51
CA LYS A 57 -19.19 9.69 -10.16
C LYS A 57 -18.78 10.85 -9.25
N ASP A 58 -18.28 11.93 -9.85
CA ASP A 58 -17.76 13.10 -9.16
C ASP A 58 -18.86 14.18 -9.11
N PRO A 59 -19.27 14.64 -7.92
CA PRO A 59 -20.34 15.63 -7.79
C PRO A 59 -20.05 16.95 -8.50
N GLU A 60 -18.79 17.41 -8.52
CA GLU A 60 -18.41 18.67 -9.15
C GLU A 60 -18.41 18.54 -10.68
N LYS A 61 -17.84 17.46 -11.22
CA LYS A 61 -17.87 17.18 -12.67
C LYS A 61 -19.29 16.98 -13.16
N ARG A 62 -20.12 16.28 -12.37
CA ARG A 62 -21.53 16.08 -12.67
C ARG A 62 -22.28 17.42 -12.72
N ALA A 63 -22.08 18.29 -11.71
CA ALA A 63 -22.73 19.60 -11.67
C ALA A 63 -22.35 20.47 -12.88
N ALA A 64 -21.06 20.50 -13.24
CA ALA A 64 -20.56 21.20 -14.42
C ALA A 64 -21.15 20.63 -15.73
N TYR A 65 -21.19 19.30 -15.84
CA TYR A 65 -21.78 18.61 -16.98
C TYR A 65 -23.28 18.90 -17.10
N ASP A 66 -24.01 18.88 -15.97
CA ASP A 66 -25.46 19.15 -15.91
C ASP A 66 -25.77 20.60 -16.30
N GLN A 67 -24.95 21.55 -15.88
CA GLN A 67 -25.09 22.97 -16.26
C GLN A 67 -24.96 23.16 -17.77
N VAL A 68 -23.95 22.54 -18.37
CA VAL A 68 -23.72 22.61 -19.82
C VAL A 68 -24.77 21.81 -20.58
N GLY A 69 -25.08 20.60 -20.09
CA GLY A 69 -25.98 19.64 -20.75
C GLY A 69 -27.47 19.99 -20.67
N SER A 70 -27.88 20.99 -19.86
CA SER A 70 -29.29 21.37 -19.69
C SER A 70 -29.97 21.89 -20.98
N GLN A 71 -29.17 22.38 -21.93
CA GLN A 71 -29.66 23.00 -23.17
C GLN A 71 -29.44 22.16 -24.43
N TRP A 72 -28.86 20.94 -24.30
CA TRP A 72 -28.43 20.12 -25.44
C TRP A 72 -29.06 18.73 -25.41
N GLN A 73 -29.32 18.17 -26.59
CA GLN A 73 -29.79 16.79 -26.76
C GLN A 73 -28.69 15.90 -27.36
N ALA A 74 -28.74 14.62 -27.06
CA ALA A 74 -27.80 13.62 -27.59
C ALA A 74 -27.70 13.72 -29.13
N GLY A 75 -26.47 13.80 -29.63
CA GLY A 75 -26.20 13.85 -31.07
C GLY A 75 -26.23 15.25 -31.71
N GLN A 76 -26.59 16.31 -31.00
CA GLN A 76 -26.52 17.68 -31.51
C GLN A 76 -25.07 18.16 -31.65
N ASP A 77 -24.84 19.08 -32.59
CA ASP A 77 -23.53 19.73 -32.72
C ASP A 77 -23.25 20.63 -31.53
N PHE A 78 -22.21 20.28 -30.76
CA PHE A 78 -21.88 20.89 -29.49
C PHE A 78 -20.59 21.69 -29.58
N GLN A 79 -20.63 22.91 -29.03
CA GLN A 79 -19.46 23.72 -28.72
C GLN A 79 -19.61 24.24 -27.29
N PRO A 80 -18.64 23.97 -26.40
CA PRO A 80 -18.72 24.46 -25.04
C PRO A 80 -18.70 25.98 -25.03
N PRO A 81 -19.57 26.64 -24.22
CA PRO A 81 -19.50 28.10 -24.03
C PRO A 81 -18.11 28.53 -23.53
N PRO A 82 -17.62 29.75 -23.81
CA PRO A 82 -16.26 30.16 -23.46
C PRO A 82 -15.94 30.13 -21.97
N ASP A 83 -16.92 30.27 -21.09
CA ASP A 83 -16.74 30.30 -19.62
C ASP A 83 -17.55 29.21 -18.90
N TRP A 84 -17.78 28.07 -19.53
CA TRP A 84 -18.62 26.99 -18.99
C TRP A 84 -18.06 26.38 -17.71
N ASP A 85 -16.76 26.46 -17.50
CA ASP A 85 -16.01 25.93 -16.35
C ASP A 85 -15.76 26.99 -15.26
N ALA A 86 -16.29 28.20 -15.44
CA ALA A 86 -16.15 29.27 -14.46
C ALA A 86 -16.89 28.93 -13.15
N GLY A 87 -16.14 28.76 -12.07
CA GLY A 87 -16.67 28.44 -10.74
C GLY A 87 -16.56 26.97 -10.34
N PHE A 88 -16.03 26.10 -11.18
CA PHE A 88 -15.76 24.70 -10.84
C PHE A 88 -14.25 24.46 -10.70
N GLU A 89 -13.82 23.94 -9.55
CA GLU A 89 -12.46 23.43 -9.31
C GLU A 89 -12.46 21.91 -9.42
N PHE A 90 -12.13 21.39 -10.62
CA PHE A 90 -12.01 19.94 -10.79
C PHE A 90 -10.72 19.45 -10.13
N SER A 91 -10.80 18.64 -9.09
CA SER A 91 -9.64 18.00 -8.48
C SER A 91 -9.03 17.00 -9.49
N GLY A 92 -7.95 17.43 -10.15
CA GLY A 92 -7.30 16.73 -11.29
C GLY A 92 -6.60 15.42 -10.96
N ARG A 93 -6.93 14.74 -9.87
CA ARG A 93 -6.24 13.50 -9.44
C ARG A 93 -6.72 12.21 -10.09
N ASP A 94 -7.80 12.25 -10.88
CA ASP A 94 -8.41 11.02 -11.42
C ASP A 94 -8.38 10.94 -12.96
N PHE A 95 -7.68 11.85 -13.61
CA PHE A 95 -7.35 11.71 -15.02
C PHE A 95 -6.06 10.90 -15.12
N GLY A 96 -6.16 9.62 -15.52
CA GLY A 96 -5.01 8.83 -15.94
C GLY A 96 -4.18 9.66 -16.90
N SER A 97 -2.86 9.53 -16.80
CA SER A 97 -1.83 10.25 -17.56
C SER A 97 -2.31 10.60 -18.98
N GLY A 98 -2.21 11.85 -19.37
CA GLY A 98 -2.81 12.48 -20.54
C GLY A 98 -2.45 11.92 -21.93
N ASP A 99 -2.29 10.62 -22.06
CA ASP A 99 -1.99 9.91 -23.30
C ASP A 99 -2.78 8.60 -23.43
N ASP A 100 -3.91 8.46 -22.70
CA ASP A 100 -4.80 7.33 -22.89
C ASP A 100 -5.74 7.61 -24.07
N PRO A 101 -5.60 6.92 -25.22
CA PRO A 101 -6.39 7.15 -26.44
C PRO A 101 -7.86 6.72 -26.30
N THR A 102 -8.34 6.56 -25.07
CA THR A 102 -9.66 6.01 -24.75
C THR A 102 -10.76 7.05 -24.57
N HIS A 103 -10.43 8.36 -24.47
CA HIS A 103 -11.42 9.42 -24.27
C HIS A 103 -11.91 10.01 -25.60
N SER A 104 -13.20 10.35 -25.64
CA SER A 104 -13.77 10.96 -26.85
C SER A 104 -13.42 12.44 -26.99
N ASP A 105 -13.48 12.97 -28.20
CA ASP A 105 -13.30 14.40 -28.49
C ASP A 105 -14.24 15.29 -27.63
N PHE A 106 -15.39 14.77 -27.28
CA PHE A 106 -16.36 15.45 -26.42
C PHE A 106 -15.85 15.58 -24.98
N PHE A 107 -15.29 14.50 -24.43
CA PHE A 107 -14.70 14.51 -23.10
C PHE A 107 -13.47 15.42 -23.04
N GLU A 108 -12.59 15.33 -24.06
CA GLU A 108 -11.41 16.19 -24.15
C GLU A 108 -11.77 17.67 -24.28
N ALA A 109 -12.83 18.00 -24.98
CA ALA A 109 -13.24 19.40 -25.13
C ALA A 109 -13.81 19.99 -23.86
N LEU A 110 -14.52 19.17 -23.06
CA LEU A 110 -15.08 19.61 -21.77
C LEU A 110 -14.03 19.56 -20.65
N PHE A 111 -13.27 18.50 -20.55
CA PHE A 111 -12.40 18.26 -19.38
C PHE A 111 -10.88 18.21 -19.74
N GLY A 112 -10.50 18.03 -21.00
CA GLY A 112 -9.10 17.88 -21.45
C GLY A 112 -8.32 19.20 -21.51
N ARG A 113 -8.97 20.35 -21.56
CA ARG A 113 -8.28 21.66 -21.55
C ARG A 113 -7.61 21.96 -20.20
N GLN A 114 -8.08 21.36 -19.12
CA GLN A 114 -7.45 21.50 -17.82
C GLN A 114 -6.30 20.50 -17.62
N ALA A 115 -6.30 19.35 -18.32
CA ALA A 115 -5.18 18.42 -18.30
C ALA A 115 -3.95 18.94 -19.08
N ARG A 116 -4.17 19.73 -20.12
CA ARG A 116 -3.13 20.52 -20.80
C ARG A 116 -3.09 21.91 -20.17
N GLY A 117 -2.42 22.01 -19.00
CA GLY A 117 -2.27 23.25 -18.27
C GLY A 117 -1.98 24.41 -19.23
N ARG A 118 -2.84 25.43 -19.17
CA ARG A 118 -2.48 26.76 -19.68
C ARG A 118 -1.16 27.13 -19.03
N GLN A 119 -0.05 26.97 -19.73
CA GLN A 119 1.17 27.73 -19.45
C GLN A 119 0.83 29.22 -19.67
N ARG A 120 0.22 29.82 -18.66
CA ARG A 120 0.24 31.29 -18.52
C ARG A 120 1.60 31.62 -17.89
N PRO A 121 2.37 32.59 -18.44
CA PRO A 121 3.55 33.10 -17.76
C PRO A 121 3.05 33.72 -16.42
N GLY A 122 3.43 33.08 -15.29
CA GLY A 122 3.08 33.56 -13.94
C GLY A 122 2.08 32.70 -13.16
N MET A 123 1.81 31.46 -13.55
CA MET A 123 0.94 30.59 -12.73
C MET A 123 1.75 29.88 -11.65
N ASP A 124 1.34 30.10 -10.40
CA ASP A 124 1.78 29.35 -9.25
C ASP A 124 1.22 27.91 -9.32
N ALA A 125 2.09 26.91 -9.48
CA ALA A 125 1.70 25.52 -9.49
C ALA A 125 2.33 24.79 -8.31
N ARG A 126 1.53 23.95 -7.64
CA ARG A 126 2.04 23.10 -6.56
C ARG A 126 3.07 22.11 -7.13
N GLY A 127 4.17 21.91 -6.38
CA GLY A 127 5.16 20.90 -6.68
C GLY A 127 4.60 19.48 -6.62
N GLN A 128 5.25 18.54 -7.31
CA GLN A 128 4.84 17.15 -7.33
C GLN A 128 5.18 16.46 -6.00
N ASP A 129 4.33 15.49 -5.63
CA ASP A 129 4.56 14.64 -4.48
C ASP A 129 5.62 13.57 -4.83
N HIS A 130 6.51 13.27 -3.88
CA HIS A 130 7.51 12.22 -4.02
C HIS A 130 7.19 11.00 -3.17
N HIS A 131 7.59 9.83 -3.65
CA HIS A 131 7.49 8.57 -2.93
C HIS A 131 8.88 7.97 -2.81
N ALA A 132 9.25 7.56 -1.59
CA ALA A 132 10.51 6.89 -1.33
C ALA A 132 10.32 5.78 -0.29
N LYS A 133 11.21 4.78 -0.30
CA LYS A 133 11.24 3.72 0.70
C LYS A 133 12.29 4.04 1.75
N VAL A 134 11.97 3.74 3.00
CA VAL A 134 12.89 3.90 4.11
C VAL A 134 12.98 2.63 4.94
N LEU A 135 14.22 2.19 5.18
CA LEU A 135 14.54 1.05 6.04
C LEU A 135 14.74 1.54 7.47
N ILE A 136 13.91 1.04 8.38
CA ILE A 136 14.00 1.34 9.82
C ILE A 136 14.36 0.09 10.62
N ASP A 137 14.88 0.28 11.83
CA ASP A 137 15.13 -0.83 12.75
C ASP A 137 13.81 -1.28 13.39
N LEU A 138 13.68 -2.56 13.74
CA LEU A 138 12.45 -3.10 14.34
C LEU A 138 12.13 -2.40 15.67
N GLU A 139 13.14 -2.08 16.46
CA GLU A 139 13.05 -1.39 17.74
C GLU A 139 12.43 0.00 17.62
N ASP A 140 12.63 0.66 16.47
CA ASP A 140 12.02 1.97 16.19
C ASP A 140 10.48 1.87 16.18
N ALA A 141 9.94 0.75 15.71
CA ALA A 141 8.51 0.52 15.74
C ALA A 141 7.96 0.28 17.15
N TYR A 142 8.79 -0.25 18.07
CA TYR A 142 8.37 -0.49 19.45
C TYR A 142 8.41 0.77 20.33
N HIS A 143 9.42 1.61 20.12
CA HIS A 143 9.66 2.75 21.01
C HIS A 143 9.27 4.09 20.37
N GLY A 144 9.15 4.12 19.05
CA GLY A 144 9.22 5.35 18.29
C GLY A 144 10.67 5.86 18.22
N ALA A 145 11.00 6.58 17.16
CA ALA A 145 12.36 7.11 16.99
C ALA A 145 12.35 8.44 16.25
N GLN A 146 13.44 9.17 16.38
CA GLN A 146 13.77 10.31 15.52
C GLN A 146 15.00 9.93 14.72
N ARG A 147 14.89 9.93 13.38
CA ARG A 147 15.94 9.47 12.46
C ARG A 147 16.22 10.55 11.41
N SER A 148 17.49 10.85 11.20
CA SER A 148 17.92 11.64 10.05
C SER A 148 18.10 10.71 8.83
N ILE A 149 17.30 10.92 7.80
CA ILE A 149 17.28 10.12 6.58
C ILE A 149 17.87 10.94 5.45
N SER A 150 18.86 10.37 4.75
CA SER A 150 19.42 10.97 3.54
C SER A 150 18.69 10.42 2.31
N LEU A 151 18.04 11.29 1.57
CA LEU A 151 17.34 10.95 0.33
C LEU A 151 18.02 11.63 -0.85
N ARG A 152 18.20 10.90 -1.94
CA ARG A 152 18.60 11.45 -3.23
C ARG A 152 17.36 11.79 -4.03
N MET A 153 17.12 13.07 -4.20
CA MET A 153 15.95 13.57 -4.93
C MET A 153 16.39 14.19 -6.26
N PRO A 154 15.68 13.90 -7.34
CA PRO A 154 15.91 14.60 -8.61
C PRO A 154 15.47 16.07 -8.45
N VAL A 155 16.40 17.00 -8.68
CA VAL A 155 16.11 18.45 -8.66
C VAL A 155 16.60 19.03 -9.96
N PRO A 156 15.80 19.82 -10.69
CA PRO A 156 16.27 20.52 -11.88
C PRO A 156 17.37 21.53 -11.48
N ASP A 157 18.47 21.53 -12.24
CA ASP A 157 19.52 22.54 -12.12
C ASP A 157 19.12 23.83 -12.84
N GLU A 158 19.95 24.86 -12.76
CA GLU A 158 19.73 26.15 -13.42
C GLU A 158 19.62 26.06 -14.96
N HIS A 159 19.98 24.91 -15.54
CA HIS A 159 19.94 24.64 -16.97
C HIS A 159 18.79 23.67 -17.33
N GLY A 160 17.90 23.34 -16.40
CA GLY A 160 16.78 22.42 -16.59
C GLY A 160 17.19 20.95 -16.67
N ARG A 161 18.43 20.58 -16.30
CA ARG A 161 18.90 19.21 -16.22
C ARG A 161 18.59 18.63 -14.85
N ILE A 162 18.12 17.39 -14.81
CA ILE A 162 17.81 16.70 -13.56
C ILE A 162 19.13 16.27 -12.90
N ALA A 163 19.45 16.89 -11.76
CA ALA A 163 20.57 16.51 -10.89
C ALA A 163 20.05 15.83 -9.62
N LEU A 164 20.70 14.74 -9.19
CA LEU A 164 20.37 14.10 -7.91
C LEU A 164 21.01 14.88 -6.77
N ARG A 165 20.21 15.54 -5.95
CA ARG A 165 20.67 16.20 -4.71
C ARG A 165 20.37 15.33 -3.52
N GLU A 166 21.39 15.17 -2.65
CA GLU A 166 21.21 14.53 -1.35
C GLU A 166 20.61 15.54 -0.38
N ARG A 167 19.47 15.16 0.22
CA ARG A 167 18.77 15.96 1.22
C ARG A 167 18.64 15.16 2.50
N LYS A 168 19.08 15.73 3.62
CA LYS A 168 18.88 15.14 4.95
C LYS A 168 17.58 15.67 5.54
N LEU A 169 16.76 14.75 6.00
CA LEU A 169 15.46 15.04 6.60
C LEU A 169 15.37 14.34 7.95
N ASP A 170 14.98 15.10 8.98
CA ASP A 170 14.69 14.53 10.29
C ASP A 170 13.25 14.03 10.31
N VAL A 171 13.10 12.73 10.45
CA VAL A 171 11.80 12.04 10.40
C VAL A 171 11.50 11.47 11.77
N ARG A 172 10.30 11.76 12.26
CA ARG A 172 9.77 11.13 13.47
C ARG A 172 9.01 9.86 13.08
N ILE A 173 9.54 8.73 13.51
CA ILE A 173 8.93 7.41 13.34
C ILE A 173 7.98 7.20 14.54
N PRO A 174 6.67 7.05 14.33
CA PRO A 174 5.75 6.83 15.42
C PRO A 174 5.83 5.39 15.93
N LYS A 175 5.60 5.20 17.24
CA LYS A 175 5.43 3.89 17.85
C LYS A 175 4.27 3.14 17.17
N GLY A 176 4.48 1.87 16.88
CA GLY A 176 3.46 1.01 16.27
C GLY A 176 3.38 1.08 14.75
N ILE A 177 4.34 1.73 14.10
CA ILE A 177 4.41 1.74 12.64
C ILE A 177 4.70 0.34 12.10
N ARG A 178 4.12 0.01 10.94
CA ARG A 178 4.24 -1.31 10.30
C ARG A 178 4.86 -1.17 8.91
N ALA A 179 5.44 -2.25 8.42
CA ALA A 179 5.88 -2.34 7.03
C ALA A 179 4.73 -2.06 6.07
N GLY A 180 5.03 -1.36 4.97
CA GLY A 180 4.06 -0.93 3.96
C GLY A 180 3.23 0.30 4.33
N GLN A 181 3.37 0.85 5.55
CA GLN A 181 2.72 2.12 5.90
C GLN A 181 3.52 3.30 5.36
N HIS A 182 2.82 4.40 5.09
CA HIS A 182 3.42 5.61 4.56
C HIS A 182 3.43 6.73 5.62
N LEU A 183 4.59 7.36 5.79
CA LEU A 183 4.74 8.60 6.55
C LEU A 183 4.71 9.77 5.57
N ARG A 184 3.75 10.67 5.73
CA ARG A 184 3.66 11.90 4.96
C ARG A 184 4.48 13.00 5.63
N LEU A 185 5.42 13.54 4.89
CA LEU A 185 6.18 14.74 5.25
C LEU A 185 5.68 15.90 4.39
N ALA A 186 4.85 16.75 4.98
CA ALA A 186 4.22 17.85 4.26
C ALA A 186 5.26 18.86 3.75
N GLY A 187 5.12 19.30 2.50
CA GLY A 187 5.99 20.28 1.88
C GLY A 187 7.43 19.81 1.63
N GLN A 188 7.70 18.49 1.67
CA GLN A 188 9.04 17.93 1.45
C GLN A 188 9.19 17.26 0.08
N GLY A 189 8.20 17.41 -0.81
CA GLY A 189 8.25 16.99 -2.21
C GLY A 189 9.01 17.97 -3.12
N GLU A 190 8.64 18.02 -4.39
CA GLU A 190 9.22 18.98 -5.35
C GLU A 190 8.83 20.42 -5.00
N PRO A 191 9.71 21.39 -5.28
CA PRO A 191 9.36 22.80 -5.16
C PRO A 191 8.22 23.14 -6.12
N GLY A 192 7.32 24.02 -5.72
CA GLY A 192 6.30 24.58 -6.59
C GLY A 192 6.91 25.48 -7.66
N VAL A 193 6.13 25.79 -8.69
CA VAL A 193 6.47 26.75 -9.73
C VAL A 193 5.88 28.10 -9.34
N GLY A 194 6.65 29.19 -9.48
CA GLY A 194 6.23 30.53 -9.03
C GLY A 194 6.14 30.62 -7.51
N GLU A 195 5.03 31.11 -6.98
CA GLU A 195 4.72 31.14 -5.53
C GLU A 195 3.96 29.89 -5.07
N GLY A 196 3.83 28.84 -5.93
CA GLY A 196 3.11 27.61 -5.61
C GLY A 196 3.75 26.84 -4.45
N PRO A 197 2.95 26.18 -3.57
CA PRO A 197 3.49 25.42 -2.45
C PRO A 197 4.23 24.17 -2.95
N PRO A 198 5.24 23.69 -2.21
CA PRO A 198 5.91 22.42 -2.54
C PRO A 198 4.97 21.24 -2.39
N GLY A 199 5.27 20.16 -3.09
CA GLY A 199 4.61 18.85 -2.91
C GLY A 199 4.95 18.20 -1.58
N ASP A 200 4.42 17.02 -1.33
CA ASP A 200 4.67 16.22 -0.14
C ASP A 200 5.62 15.06 -0.45
N LEU A 201 6.30 14.57 0.60
CA LEU A 201 7.09 13.35 0.51
C LEU A 201 6.40 12.24 1.29
N PHE A 202 6.14 11.12 0.63
CA PHE A 202 5.59 9.90 1.23
C PHE A 202 6.70 8.87 1.38
N LEU A 203 6.99 8.49 2.62
CA LEU A 203 7.98 7.48 2.96
C LEU A 203 7.30 6.15 3.27
N GLU A 204 7.44 5.17 2.38
CA GLU A 204 7.02 3.80 2.62
C GLU A 204 8.00 3.14 3.60
N ILE A 205 7.48 2.60 4.69
CA ILE A 205 8.28 1.97 5.74
C ILE A 205 8.56 0.51 5.39
N GLU A 206 9.83 0.14 5.47
CA GLU A 206 10.28 -1.25 5.44
C GLU A 206 11.20 -1.51 6.63
N PHE A 207 11.18 -2.73 7.18
CA PHE A 207 12.11 -3.10 8.25
C PHE A 207 13.42 -3.61 7.67
N LYS A 208 14.54 -3.21 8.27
CA LYS A 208 15.82 -3.86 8.02
C LYS A 208 15.74 -5.33 8.44
N PRO A 209 16.47 -6.23 7.75
CA PRO A 209 16.65 -7.60 8.23
C PRO A 209 17.18 -7.61 9.67
N HIS A 210 16.46 -8.28 10.58
CA HIS A 210 16.89 -8.38 11.98
C HIS A 210 17.52 -9.78 12.22
N PRO A 211 18.64 -9.87 12.97
CA PRO A 211 19.35 -11.15 13.15
C PRO A 211 18.56 -12.21 13.91
N GLN A 212 17.62 -11.80 14.77
CA GLN A 212 16.87 -12.71 15.64
C GLN A 212 15.37 -12.73 15.34
N PHE A 213 14.81 -11.62 14.83
CA PHE A 213 13.38 -11.47 14.68
C PHE A 213 12.97 -11.37 13.21
N ARG A 214 11.85 -12.01 12.90
CA ARG A 214 11.19 -11.94 11.61
C ARG A 214 9.80 -11.32 11.81
N VAL A 215 9.43 -10.37 10.99
CA VAL A 215 8.17 -9.64 11.09
C VAL A 215 7.21 -10.11 10.00
N VAL A 216 5.96 -10.41 10.36
CA VAL A 216 4.88 -10.75 9.43
C VAL A 216 3.61 -9.99 9.84
N GLY A 217 3.31 -8.93 9.13
CA GLY A 217 2.23 -8.02 9.50
C GLY A 217 2.48 -7.38 10.87
N PRO A 218 1.57 -7.51 11.86
CA PRO A 218 1.78 -7.01 13.22
C PRO A 218 2.58 -7.96 14.10
N ASP A 219 2.76 -9.22 13.69
CA ASP A 219 3.34 -10.27 14.50
C ASP A 219 4.85 -10.39 14.31
N VAL A 220 5.53 -10.79 15.37
CA VAL A 220 6.98 -10.97 15.39
C VAL A 220 7.29 -12.42 15.73
N TYR A 221 8.25 -13.00 15.01
CA TYR A 221 8.67 -14.38 15.17
C TYR A 221 10.12 -14.41 15.62
N LEU A 222 10.39 -15.25 16.62
CA LEU A 222 11.72 -15.53 17.15
C LEU A 222 11.98 -17.04 17.03
N ASP A 223 13.05 -17.42 16.33
CA ASP A 223 13.49 -18.80 16.35
C ASP A 223 14.25 -19.06 17.65
N LEU A 224 13.65 -19.88 18.53
CA LEU A 224 14.16 -20.17 19.86
C LEU A 224 14.85 -21.55 19.89
N PRO A 225 16.19 -21.57 19.91
CA PRO A 225 16.90 -22.83 20.02
C PRO A 225 16.77 -23.42 21.42
N LEU A 226 16.48 -24.71 21.49
CA LEU A 226 16.37 -25.51 22.71
C LEU A 226 17.28 -26.71 22.64
N ALA A 227 17.88 -27.08 23.77
CA ALA A 227 18.52 -28.37 23.93
C ALA A 227 17.46 -29.50 23.96
N PRO A 228 17.77 -30.73 23.55
CA PRO A 228 16.81 -31.84 23.54
C PRO A 228 16.16 -32.11 24.91
N TRP A 229 16.93 -31.98 26.00
CA TRP A 229 16.42 -32.17 27.36
C TRP A 229 15.51 -31.03 27.81
N GLU A 230 15.73 -29.79 27.36
CA GLU A 230 14.83 -28.67 27.64
C GLU A 230 13.48 -28.87 26.96
N ALA A 231 13.48 -29.34 25.72
CA ALA A 231 12.26 -29.64 24.97
C ALA A 231 11.51 -30.86 25.56
N ALA A 232 12.25 -31.88 25.97
CA ALA A 232 11.68 -33.12 26.50
C ALA A 232 11.12 -32.96 27.93
N LEU A 233 11.90 -32.34 28.81
CA LEU A 233 11.55 -32.23 30.24
C LEU A 233 10.79 -30.95 30.58
N GLY A 234 10.83 -29.96 29.69
CA GLY A 234 10.34 -28.63 29.95
C GLY A 234 11.32 -27.80 30.77
N CYS A 235 11.27 -26.50 30.62
CA CYS A 235 12.13 -25.55 31.33
C CYS A 235 11.49 -24.17 31.37
N SER A 236 12.11 -23.25 32.10
CA SER A 236 11.79 -21.83 32.06
C SER A 236 13.00 -21.05 31.58
N LEU A 237 12.86 -20.31 30.49
CA LEU A 237 13.93 -19.57 29.84
C LEU A 237 13.65 -18.08 29.83
N THR A 238 14.69 -17.28 29.90
CA THR A 238 14.62 -15.85 29.61
C THR A 238 14.79 -15.65 28.10
N VAL A 239 13.78 -15.12 27.45
CA VAL A 239 13.70 -14.96 26.01
C VAL A 239 13.79 -13.48 25.65
N PRO A 240 14.62 -13.07 24.70
CA PRO A 240 14.67 -11.69 24.23
C PRO A 240 13.38 -11.33 23.49
N THR A 241 12.93 -10.12 23.68
CA THR A 241 11.89 -9.49 22.85
C THR A 241 12.36 -8.09 22.46
N PRO A 242 11.79 -7.45 21.42
CA PRO A 242 12.17 -6.09 21.07
C PRO A 242 11.90 -5.03 22.17
N GLU A 243 11.06 -5.36 23.17
CA GLU A 243 10.81 -4.52 24.36
C GLU A 243 11.66 -4.89 25.58
N GLY A 244 12.54 -5.89 25.48
CA GLY A 244 13.32 -6.41 26.60
C GLY A 244 13.13 -7.92 26.78
N ALA A 245 13.67 -8.49 27.86
CA ALA A 245 13.62 -9.91 28.11
C ALA A 245 12.36 -10.31 28.89
N VAL A 246 11.80 -11.50 28.59
CA VAL A 246 10.63 -12.06 29.27
C VAL A 246 10.90 -13.52 29.67
N GLN A 247 10.30 -13.97 30.77
CA GLN A 247 10.33 -15.38 31.15
C GLN A 247 9.30 -16.15 30.32
N LEU A 248 9.75 -17.24 29.68
CA LEU A 248 8.92 -18.13 28.90
C LEU A 248 9.04 -19.56 29.43
N THR A 249 7.92 -20.17 29.77
CA THR A 249 7.87 -21.57 30.18
C THR A 249 7.69 -22.46 28.96
N ILE A 250 8.62 -23.40 28.76
CA ILE A 250 8.58 -24.41 27.72
C ILE A 250 7.91 -25.66 28.32
N PRO A 251 6.74 -26.08 27.82
CA PRO A 251 6.09 -27.30 28.31
C PRO A 251 6.91 -28.55 27.97
N ALA A 252 6.91 -29.52 28.87
CA ALA A 252 7.53 -30.83 28.61
C ALA A 252 6.92 -31.49 27.36
N GLY A 253 7.76 -32.22 26.59
CA GLY A 253 7.35 -32.86 25.36
C GLY A 253 7.12 -31.88 24.21
N SER A 254 7.74 -30.70 24.26
CA SER A 254 7.67 -29.73 23.16
C SER A 254 8.40 -30.23 21.93
N ALA A 255 7.72 -30.20 20.77
CA ALA A 255 8.31 -30.63 19.50
C ALA A 255 8.94 -29.43 18.74
N ALA A 256 9.89 -29.71 17.87
CA ALA A 256 10.43 -28.74 16.92
C ALA A 256 9.30 -28.16 16.03
N GLY A 257 9.36 -26.86 15.76
CA GLY A 257 8.35 -26.13 14.99
C GLY A 257 7.12 -25.72 15.81
N ARG A 258 6.99 -26.14 17.08
CA ARG A 258 5.93 -25.66 17.95
C ARG A 258 6.11 -24.16 18.20
N GLN A 259 5.01 -23.41 18.09
CA GLN A 259 4.99 -21.98 18.35
C GLN A 259 4.37 -21.68 19.72
N LEU A 260 5.10 -20.94 20.53
CA LEU A 260 4.63 -20.45 21.81
C LEU A 260 4.29 -18.95 21.65
N ARG A 261 3.02 -18.61 21.88
CA ARG A 261 2.50 -17.26 21.70
C ARG A 261 2.70 -16.43 22.95
N LEU A 262 3.38 -15.30 22.80
CA LEU A 262 3.46 -14.25 23.81
C LEU A 262 2.52 -13.12 23.37
N ARG A 263 1.33 -13.13 23.98
CA ARG A 263 0.25 -12.24 23.60
C ARG A 263 0.62 -10.76 23.79
N GLY A 264 0.34 -9.94 22.78
CA GLY A 264 0.57 -8.50 22.81
C GLY A 264 2.04 -8.08 22.79
N LYS A 265 2.98 -9.01 22.49
CA LYS A 265 4.42 -8.74 22.42
C LYS A 265 4.95 -8.55 20.97
N GLY A 266 4.06 -8.52 19.98
CA GLY A 266 4.36 -8.09 18.62
C GLY A 266 4.40 -6.56 18.50
N ILE A 267 4.32 -6.04 17.27
CA ILE A 267 4.36 -4.58 17.04
C ILE A 267 3.19 -3.91 17.77
N PRO A 268 3.46 -2.89 18.59
CA PRO A 268 2.44 -2.21 19.39
C PRO A 268 1.43 -1.47 18.49
N GLY A 269 0.26 -1.11 19.05
CA GLY A 269 -0.77 -0.36 18.34
C GLY A 269 -2.15 -0.49 18.97
N LYS A 270 -3.19 0.02 18.30
CA LYS A 270 -4.58 -0.15 18.75
C LYS A 270 -5.00 -1.63 18.85
N ALA A 271 -4.51 -2.44 17.91
CA ALA A 271 -4.55 -3.90 17.95
C ALA A 271 -3.09 -4.37 17.88
N PRO A 272 -2.44 -4.61 19.04
CA PRO A 272 -1.05 -5.04 19.05
C PRO A 272 -0.93 -6.45 18.47
N GLY A 273 0.18 -6.70 17.80
CA GLY A 273 0.54 -8.04 17.35
C GLY A 273 1.02 -8.93 18.50
N ASP A 274 1.33 -10.16 18.20
CA ASP A 274 1.89 -11.14 19.13
C ASP A 274 3.32 -11.49 18.77
N LEU A 275 4.09 -11.98 19.75
CA LEU A 275 5.38 -12.59 19.48
C LEU A 275 5.25 -14.11 19.56
N TYR A 276 5.73 -14.80 18.54
CA TYR A 276 5.74 -16.24 18.44
C TYR A 276 7.18 -16.76 18.59
N ALA A 277 7.46 -17.47 19.69
CA ALA A 277 8.69 -18.22 19.84
C ALA A 277 8.53 -19.57 19.12
N VAL A 278 9.25 -19.74 18.02
CA VAL A 278 9.26 -20.96 17.21
C VAL A 278 10.37 -21.85 17.74
N LEU A 279 10.01 -22.99 18.35
CA LEU A 279 10.96 -23.87 18.98
C LEU A 279 11.80 -24.63 17.95
N THR A 280 13.11 -24.53 18.07
CA THR A 280 14.07 -25.27 17.23
C THR A 280 14.93 -26.14 18.15
N ILE A 281 14.95 -27.45 17.92
CA ILE A 281 15.80 -28.37 18.71
C ILE A 281 17.16 -28.41 18.11
N VAL A 282 18.18 -28.01 18.89
CA VAL A 282 19.59 -28.03 18.50
C VAL A 282 20.29 -29.13 19.27
N LEU A 283 20.94 -30.00 18.51
CA LEU A 283 21.77 -31.10 19.12
C LEU A 283 23.13 -30.54 19.56
N PRO A 284 23.52 -30.71 20.83
CA PRO A 284 24.88 -30.43 21.24
C PRO A 284 25.92 -31.26 20.44
N PRO A 285 27.07 -30.70 20.10
CA PRO A 285 28.11 -31.46 19.44
C PRO A 285 28.64 -32.55 20.35
N ALA A 286 29.00 -33.72 19.79
CA ALA A 286 29.60 -34.86 20.53
C ALA A 286 31.07 -34.97 20.18
N VAL A 287 31.91 -34.07 20.71
CA VAL A 287 33.35 -33.97 20.40
C VAL A 287 34.16 -34.84 21.34
N SER A 288 33.86 -34.85 22.65
CA SER A 288 34.55 -35.63 23.64
C SER A 288 34.00 -37.08 23.79
N GLU A 289 34.80 -37.97 24.29
CA GLU A 289 34.36 -39.36 24.59
C GLU A 289 33.16 -39.39 25.56
N ASN A 290 33.16 -38.52 26.55
CA ASN A 290 32.06 -38.42 27.51
C ASN A 290 30.75 -37.99 26.83
N GLU A 291 30.80 -37.00 25.92
CA GLU A 291 29.62 -36.57 25.16
C GLU A 291 29.10 -37.67 24.25
N GLN A 292 29.98 -38.39 23.57
CA GLN A 292 29.64 -39.57 22.76
C GLN A 292 29.03 -40.70 23.61
N ALA A 293 29.57 -40.94 24.79
CA ALA A 293 29.03 -41.91 25.73
C ALA A 293 27.63 -41.55 26.20
N ALA A 294 27.37 -40.25 26.47
CA ALA A 294 26.05 -39.76 26.83
C ALA A 294 25.02 -40.00 25.71
N TYR A 295 25.36 -39.72 24.45
CA TYR A 295 24.49 -40.04 23.31
C TYR A 295 24.22 -41.52 23.13
N ARG A 296 25.25 -42.39 23.32
CA ARG A 296 25.08 -43.85 23.27
C ARG A 296 24.16 -44.33 24.39
N ALA A 297 24.32 -43.81 25.60
CA ALA A 297 23.45 -44.14 26.74
C ALA A 297 22.00 -43.68 26.46
N MET A 298 21.81 -42.48 25.91
CA MET A 298 20.50 -42.01 25.52
C MET A 298 19.85 -42.92 24.46
N ALA A 299 20.61 -43.28 23.41
CA ALA A 299 20.10 -44.17 22.37
C ALA A 299 19.70 -45.55 22.89
N ALA A 300 20.43 -46.07 23.88
CA ALA A 300 20.10 -47.35 24.53
C ALA A 300 18.89 -47.28 25.50
N ALA A 301 18.62 -46.09 26.07
CA ALA A 301 17.53 -45.87 26.98
C ALA A 301 16.14 -45.72 26.30
N PHE A 302 16.13 -45.41 24.98
CA PHE A 302 14.88 -45.18 24.29
C PHE A 302 14.67 -46.17 23.14
N ASP A 303 13.51 -46.86 23.12
CA ASP A 303 13.00 -47.59 21.96
C ASP A 303 12.32 -46.59 21.01
N PHE A 304 13.14 -45.79 20.31
CA PHE A 304 12.67 -44.70 19.49
C PHE A 304 13.16 -44.77 18.04
N ASN A 305 12.24 -44.78 17.12
CA ASN A 305 12.54 -44.68 15.69
C ASN A 305 12.03 -43.37 15.10
N ALA A 306 12.95 -42.43 14.83
CA ALA A 306 12.64 -41.13 14.26
C ALA A 306 12.00 -41.20 12.85
N ARG A 307 12.11 -42.31 12.15
CA ARG A 307 11.60 -42.58 10.81
C ARG A 307 10.30 -43.36 10.80
N ALA A 308 9.79 -43.75 11.98
CA ALA A 308 8.47 -44.40 12.07
C ALA A 308 7.38 -43.42 11.62
N PRO A 309 6.37 -43.92 10.87
CA PRO A 309 5.23 -43.04 10.50
C PRO A 309 4.58 -42.53 11.78
N LYS A 310 4.27 -41.22 11.80
CA LYS A 310 3.55 -40.62 12.93
C LYS A 310 2.20 -41.33 13.07
N LYS A 311 1.97 -42.01 14.18
CA LYS A 311 0.63 -42.43 14.54
C LYS A 311 -0.23 -41.18 14.68
N GLY A 312 -1.24 -41.01 13.80
CA GLY A 312 -2.15 -39.88 13.77
C GLY A 312 -2.96 -39.75 15.05
#